data_87a5f5c4efdada0990b13242a5680aca
#
_entry.id   87a5f5c4efdada0990b13242a5680aca
#
_cell.length_a   1.000
_cell.length_b   1.000
_cell.length_c   1.000
_cell.angle_alpha   90.00
_cell.angle_beta   90.00
_cell.angle_gamma   90.00
#
_symmetry.space_group_name_H-M   'P 1'
#
loop_
_entity.id
_entity.type
_entity.pdbx_description
1 polymer ?
#
loop_
_entity_poly.entity_id
_entity_poly.type
_entity_poly.pdbx_seq_one_letter_code
_entity_poly.pdbx_strand_id
1 'polypeptide(L)'
;MRASVAGLVLMGKTRQMSKRLAVIIATNLFATGLLASASALAQTETTGQAGPKPAAPSGTVPATANPAHAAAPKTAVAAPASTAESRSAAALALTREPTYDEGTAQRIKDAALSYSDLAVRGGWPAIPADAKFALGVQGAYDDLLRKRLILSGDLAADKASGAFDQDLADAVKRFQARHGLAPTGTMTPRTLAAMNVSVQKRIRQLEASLERLENTNFSFGQRYVVVNIPAAFAEAVENDVVVRRYRVIVGKTEKPSPTLTAQITGVVLNPTWTVPSSIAKTEISAHMRKDPTYLSRMHMEVLDAHDNPIDPHSVDWSGTHTPNFTVRQQNGSFNALGAVKIDMPNSYSVYMHDTNQRNLFSDDYRFDSHGCSRVDNVRDLAAWLLKDQPKWTRAAIDAEIATGQHQEVAMAKKVPVAWIYLTAWMTKDQTIQFRNDVYNQDEQLLEATAEEAAFFSNAGNHPLTAHMAQ
;
A
#
# COMPACT_ATOMS: atom_id res chain seq x y z
N MET A 1 -39.98 26.43 13.08
CA MET A 1 -39.98 26.07 11.68
C MET A 1 -39.24 27.12 10.86
N ARG A 2 -37.93 27.03 10.74
CA ARG A 2 -37.06 27.72 9.78
C ARG A 2 -35.61 27.24 9.98
N ALA A 3 -35.28 26.05 9.46
CA ALA A 3 -33.91 25.61 9.26
C ALA A 3 -33.99 24.39 8.33
N SER A 4 -33.91 24.57 7.05
CA SER A 4 -33.57 23.51 6.08
C SER A 4 -33.67 24.01 4.62
N VAL A 5 -32.87 24.95 4.22
CA VAL A 5 -32.68 25.28 2.79
C VAL A 5 -31.22 25.50 2.43
N ALA A 6 -30.34 25.79 3.38
CA ALA A 6 -28.92 26.04 3.08
C ALA A 6 -28.07 24.79 2.82
N GLY A 7 -28.45 23.61 3.36
CA GLY A 7 -27.70 22.36 3.18
C GLY A 7 -27.83 21.73 1.79
N LEU A 8 -28.92 21.98 1.09
CA LEU A 8 -29.21 21.34 -0.20
C LEU A 8 -28.50 22.02 -1.39
N VAL A 9 -28.12 23.28 -1.24
CA VAL A 9 -27.49 24.07 -2.32
C VAL A 9 -25.96 23.81 -2.39
N LEU A 10 -25.33 23.41 -1.30
CA LEU A 10 -23.88 23.14 -1.29
C LEU A 10 -23.56 21.73 -1.87
N MET A 11 -24.43 20.74 -1.66
CA MET A 11 -24.27 19.39 -2.25
C MET A 11 -24.48 19.37 -3.77
N GLY A 12 -25.29 20.27 -4.31
CA GLY A 12 -25.56 20.35 -5.75
C GLY A 12 -24.41 20.93 -6.60
N LYS A 13 -23.53 21.75 -6.01
CA LYS A 13 -22.44 22.40 -6.74
C LYS A 13 -21.19 21.52 -6.91
N THR A 14 -20.86 20.69 -5.92
CA THR A 14 -19.74 19.73 -6.02
C THR A 14 -20.07 18.58 -6.99
N ARG A 15 -21.30 18.11 -7.01
CA ARG A 15 -21.78 17.06 -7.95
C ARG A 15 -21.73 17.45 -9.42
N GLN A 16 -21.83 18.74 -9.73
CA GLN A 16 -21.84 19.25 -11.12
C GLN A 16 -20.44 19.38 -11.72
N MET A 17 -19.38 19.47 -10.89
CA MET A 17 -17.99 19.53 -11.37
C MET A 17 -17.42 18.18 -11.76
N SER A 18 -17.76 17.08 -11.03
CA SER A 18 -17.30 15.74 -11.40
C SER A 18 -17.91 15.25 -12.72
N LYS A 19 -19.18 15.59 -12.99
CA LYS A 19 -19.85 15.29 -14.26
C LYS A 19 -19.20 15.94 -15.47
N ARG A 20 -18.57 17.13 -15.33
CA ARG A 20 -17.92 17.83 -16.43
C ARG A 20 -16.55 17.21 -16.78
N LEU A 21 -15.83 16.64 -15.82
CA LEU A 21 -14.55 16.00 -16.07
C LEU A 21 -14.75 14.63 -16.76
N ALA A 22 -15.71 13.83 -16.31
CA ALA A 22 -16.06 12.55 -16.93
C ALA A 22 -16.54 12.69 -18.39
N VAL A 23 -17.29 13.75 -18.70
CA VAL A 23 -17.77 14.03 -20.07
C VAL A 23 -16.62 14.47 -20.99
N ILE A 24 -15.64 15.21 -20.50
CA ILE A 24 -14.51 15.67 -21.31
C ILE A 24 -13.56 14.50 -21.66
N ILE A 25 -13.39 13.53 -20.74
CA ILE A 25 -12.55 12.36 -20.97
C ILE A 25 -13.27 11.31 -21.84
N ALA A 26 -14.58 11.12 -21.67
CA ALA A 26 -15.37 10.16 -22.46
C ALA A 26 -15.53 10.56 -23.95
N THR A 27 -15.60 11.84 -24.27
CA THR A 27 -15.74 12.31 -25.67
C THR A 27 -14.48 12.13 -26.52
N ASN A 28 -13.30 12.02 -25.90
CA ASN A 28 -12.04 11.80 -26.64
C ASN A 28 -11.69 10.33 -26.86
N LEU A 29 -12.37 9.38 -26.19
CA LEU A 29 -12.10 7.92 -26.29
C LEU A 29 -12.97 7.19 -27.34
N PHE A 30 -14.02 7.82 -27.87
CA PHE A 30 -14.94 7.16 -28.82
C PHE A 30 -14.58 7.29 -30.30
N ALA A 31 -13.46 7.91 -30.67
CA ALA A 31 -13.12 8.21 -32.08
C ALA A 31 -12.24 7.15 -32.80
N THR A 32 -11.83 6.06 -32.16
CA THR A 32 -10.97 5.03 -32.81
C THR A 32 -11.36 3.60 -32.48
N GLY A 33 -12.55 3.21 -32.83
CA GLY A 33 -13.01 1.84 -32.62
C GLY A 33 -13.94 1.34 -33.72
N LEU A 34 -13.44 1.16 -34.94
CA LEU A 34 -14.08 0.28 -35.95
C LEU A 34 -12.97 -0.26 -36.87
N LEU A 35 -12.80 -1.58 -36.82
CA LEU A 35 -12.33 -2.52 -37.80
C LEU A 35 -11.32 -3.54 -37.21
N ALA A 36 -11.80 -4.73 -36.93
CA ALA A 36 -11.16 -5.97 -37.40
C ALA A 36 -11.97 -7.20 -36.97
N SER A 37 -12.30 -7.97 -37.96
CA SER A 37 -13.17 -9.11 -37.99
C SER A 37 -12.56 -10.38 -37.38
N ALA A 38 -13.46 -11.32 -37.07
CA ALA A 38 -13.28 -12.64 -36.52
C ALA A 38 -12.34 -13.59 -37.32
N SER A 39 -11.70 -14.46 -36.58
CA SER A 39 -11.48 -15.87 -37.01
C SER A 39 -11.34 -16.77 -35.79
N ALA A 40 -12.29 -17.67 -35.64
CA ALA A 40 -12.25 -18.81 -34.74
C ALA A 40 -11.51 -19.96 -35.43
N LEU A 41 -10.80 -20.78 -34.62
CA LEU A 41 -10.71 -22.26 -34.87
C LEU A 41 -9.96 -22.96 -33.73
N ALA A 42 -10.75 -23.75 -33.04
CA ALA A 42 -10.60 -25.19 -32.77
C ALA A 42 -9.55 -25.66 -31.76
N GLN A 43 -10.10 -26.30 -30.75
CA GLN A 43 -9.51 -27.17 -29.73
C GLN A 43 -8.93 -28.45 -30.33
N THR A 44 -7.89 -29.01 -29.72
CA THR A 44 -7.71 -30.45 -29.56
C THR A 44 -7.07 -30.77 -28.21
N GLU A 45 -7.80 -31.55 -27.44
CA GLU A 45 -7.33 -32.27 -26.25
C GLU A 45 -6.42 -33.42 -26.66
N THR A 46 -5.39 -33.72 -25.88
CA THR A 46 -4.82 -35.06 -25.81
C THR A 46 -4.37 -35.38 -24.38
N THR A 47 -4.97 -36.39 -23.84
CA THR A 47 -4.66 -37.11 -22.61
C THR A 47 -3.41 -37.99 -22.79
N GLY A 48 -2.61 -38.18 -21.71
CA GLY A 48 -1.56 -39.22 -21.71
C GLY A 48 -0.68 -39.24 -20.46
N GLN A 49 -1.09 -39.96 -19.49
CA GLN A 49 -0.45 -41.01 -18.70
C GLN A 49 0.93 -40.82 -18.06
N ALA A 50 0.93 -41.15 -16.77
CA ALA A 50 2.03 -41.28 -15.83
C ALA A 50 2.93 -42.50 -16.02
N GLY A 51 4.17 -42.42 -15.56
CA GLY A 51 5.07 -43.57 -15.33
C GLY A 51 6.48 -43.15 -14.91
N PRO A 52 7.28 -43.99 -14.32
CA PRO A 52 7.67 -43.86 -12.93
C PRO A 52 9.16 -43.43 -12.69
N LYS A 53 9.43 -43.08 -11.45
CA LYS A 53 10.70 -42.74 -10.83
C LYS A 53 11.72 -43.90 -10.87
N PRO A 54 13.03 -43.65 -11.05
CA PRO A 54 14.03 -44.55 -10.50
C PRO A 54 14.92 -43.91 -9.43
N ALA A 55 15.36 -44.79 -8.51
CA ALA A 55 16.10 -44.58 -7.31
C ALA A 55 17.60 -44.24 -7.52
N ALA A 56 18.18 -43.67 -6.46
CA ALA A 56 19.61 -43.42 -6.33
C ALA A 56 20.43 -44.70 -6.06
N PRO A 57 21.71 -44.69 -6.34
CA PRO A 57 22.64 -45.48 -5.52
C PRO A 57 23.75 -44.64 -4.85
N SER A 58 24.02 -45.07 -3.66
CA SER A 58 25.12 -44.66 -2.79
C SER A 58 26.47 -45.21 -3.29
N GLY A 59 27.54 -44.47 -3.13
CA GLY A 59 28.89 -44.95 -3.39
C GLY A 59 29.99 -44.08 -2.76
N THR A 60 30.73 -44.65 -1.89
CA THR A 60 31.78 -44.19 -0.97
C THR A 60 33.06 -43.70 -1.64
N VAL A 61 33.75 -42.80 -0.92
CA VAL A 61 35.06 -42.15 -1.11
C VAL A 61 36.22 -43.14 -1.27
N PRO A 62 37.40 -42.74 -1.88
CA PRO A 62 38.49 -42.21 -1.05
C PRO A 62 39.30 -41.05 -1.65
N ALA A 63 39.99 -40.37 -0.73
CA ALA A 63 40.86 -39.22 -0.92
C ALA A 63 42.23 -39.57 -1.54
N THR A 64 42.82 -38.65 -2.32
CA THR A 64 44.26 -38.38 -2.34
C THR A 64 44.64 -37.06 -3.03
N ALA A 65 45.45 -36.28 -2.30
CA ALA A 65 46.56 -35.42 -2.72
C ALA A 65 46.37 -34.23 -3.70
N ASN A 66 46.65 -33.05 -3.14
CA ASN A 66 47.05 -31.80 -3.76
C ASN A 66 48.44 -31.91 -4.46
N PRO A 67 48.77 -31.12 -5.54
CA PRO A 67 49.38 -29.80 -5.25
C PRO A 67 49.15 -28.66 -6.31
N ALA A 68 49.35 -27.45 -5.78
CA ALA A 68 49.94 -26.26 -6.41
C ALA A 68 49.10 -25.26 -7.23
N HIS A 69 48.86 -24.12 -6.59
CA HIS A 69 48.88 -22.73 -7.10
C HIS A 69 48.52 -22.46 -8.55
N ALA A 70 47.32 -21.91 -8.73
CA ALA A 70 47.02 -20.92 -9.75
C ALA A 70 46.19 -19.78 -9.09
N ALA A 71 46.63 -18.53 -9.31
CA ALA A 71 46.09 -17.33 -8.74
C ALA A 71 44.57 -17.22 -9.05
N ALA A 72 43.74 -17.09 -8.01
CA ALA A 72 42.31 -16.80 -8.13
C ALA A 72 42.11 -15.38 -8.68
N PRO A 73 41.11 -15.17 -9.58
CA PRO A 73 40.70 -13.83 -9.96
C PRO A 73 40.09 -13.13 -8.73
N LYS A 74 40.47 -11.86 -8.53
CA LYS A 74 39.94 -11.00 -7.49
C LYS A 74 38.39 -11.01 -7.59
N THR A 75 37.74 -11.65 -6.63
CA THR A 75 36.31 -11.56 -6.42
C THR A 75 35.95 -10.09 -6.23
N ALA A 76 35.18 -9.52 -7.16
CA ALA A 76 34.55 -8.25 -6.97
C ALA A 76 33.69 -8.37 -5.69
N VAL A 77 34.05 -7.61 -4.66
CA VAL A 77 33.27 -7.48 -3.45
C VAL A 77 31.90 -6.95 -3.88
N ALA A 78 30.89 -7.80 -3.82
CA ALA A 78 29.49 -7.36 -4.05
C ALA A 78 29.21 -6.21 -3.09
N ALA A 79 28.78 -5.07 -3.62
CA ALA A 79 28.35 -3.95 -2.81
C ALA A 79 27.32 -4.45 -1.78
N PRO A 80 27.39 -4.02 -0.51
CA PRO A 80 26.46 -4.49 0.51
C PRO A 80 25.03 -4.25 0.04
N ALA A 81 24.17 -5.27 0.11
CA ALA A 81 22.78 -5.16 -0.24
C ALA A 81 22.18 -3.98 0.55
N SER A 82 21.58 -3.01 -0.17
CA SER A 82 21.03 -1.82 0.47
C SER A 82 19.96 -2.26 1.47
N THR A 83 20.15 -1.90 2.75
CA THR A 83 19.16 -2.20 3.79
C THR A 83 17.84 -1.49 3.49
N ALA A 84 16.74 -2.00 4.00
CA ALA A 84 15.45 -1.34 3.86
C ALA A 84 15.44 0.09 4.45
N GLU A 85 16.30 0.37 5.45
CA GLU A 85 16.53 1.72 5.99
C GLU A 85 17.20 2.64 4.98
N SER A 86 18.22 2.19 4.26
CA SER A 86 18.88 2.99 3.23
C SER A 86 17.93 3.30 2.05
N ARG A 87 17.03 2.38 1.70
CA ARG A 87 16.02 2.60 0.67
C ARG A 87 14.95 3.61 1.10
N SER A 88 14.50 3.55 2.37
CA SER A 88 13.55 4.53 2.93
C SER A 88 14.18 5.92 3.06
N ALA A 89 15.43 6.00 3.49
CA ALA A 89 16.17 7.25 3.56
C ALA A 89 16.38 7.87 2.17
N ALA A 90 16.67 7.06 1.16
CA ALA A 90 16.78 7.51 -0.22
C ALA A 90 15.44 8.02 -0.78
N ALA A 91 14.33 7.31 -0.49
CA ALA A 91 12.99 7.76 -0.89
C ALA A 91 12.58 9.06 -0.18
N LEU A 92 12.95 9.26 1.09
CA LEU A 92 12.72 10.50 1.84
C LEU A 92 13.62 11.64 1.35
N ALA A 93 14.85 11.33 0.91
CA ALA A 93 15.76 12.31 0.32
C ALA A 93 15.29 12.82 -1.05
N LEU A 94 14.46 12.04 -1.78
CA LEU A 94 13.90 12.43 -3.07
C LEU A 94 12.75 13.43 -2.94
N THR A 95 11.94 13.34 -1.88
CA THR A 95 10.89 14.32 -1.61
C THR A 95 10.49 14.32 -0.14
N ARG A 96 10.26 15.52 0.43
CA ARG A 96 9.64 15.72 1.74
C ARG A 96 8.18 16.15 1.61
N GLU A 97 7.63 16.06 0.41
CA GLU A 97 6.25 16.41 0.13
C GLU A 97 5.29 15.33 0.66
N PRO A 98 4.19 15.72 1.30
CA PRO A 98 3.17 14.77 1.74
C PRO A 98 2.50 14.05 0.56
N THR A 99 2.16 12.79 0.78
CA THR A 99 1.30 12.03 -0.16
C THR A 99 -0.10 12.64 -0.22
N TYR A 100 -0.59 13.22 0.88
CA TYR A 100 -1.91 13.82 0.97
C TYR A 100 -1.86 15.13 1.75
N ASP A 101 -2.24 16.21 1.06
CA ASP A 101 -2.43 17.56 1.59
C ASP A 101 -3.64 18.21 0.91
N GLU A 102 -3.98 19.45 1.29
CA GLU A 102 -5.15 20.17 0.76
C GLU A 102 -5.15 20.33 -0.77
N GLY A 103 -3.98 20.39 -1.41
CA GLY A 103 -3.84 20.55 -2.86
C GLY A 103 -3.78 19.26 -3.66
N THR A 104 -3.73 18.10 -3.00
CA THR A 104 -3.48 16.81 -3.68
C THR A 104 -4.54 16.47 -4.73
N ALA A 105 -5.82 16.70 -4.45
CA ALA A 105 -6.90 16.42 -5.39
C ALA A 105 -6.76 17.25 -6.69
N GLN A 106 -6.40 18.54 -6.58
CA GLN A 106 -6.19 19.39 -7.75
C GLN A 106 -4.98 18.91 -8.58
N ARG A 107 -3.88 18.57 -7.91
CA ARG A 107 -2.68 18.06 -8.62
C ARG A 107 -2.95 16.73 -9.33
N ILE A 108 -3.79 15.85 -8.76
CA ILE A 108 -4.21 14.61 -9.46
C ILE A 108 -5.01 14.94 -10.72
N LYS A 109 -5.91 15.94 -10.69
CA LYS A 109 -6.63 16.41 -11.88
C LYS A 109 -5.66 16.88 -12.97
N ASP A 110 -4.69 17.70 -12.59
CA ASP A 110 -3.68 18.22 -13.53
C ASP A 110 -2.84 17.08 -14.13
N ALA A 111 -2.45 16.10 -13.32
CA ALA A 111 -1.77 14.89 -13.76
C ALA A 111 -2.63 14.07 -14.74
N ALA A 112 -3.92 13.87 -14.45
CA ALA A 112 -4.84 13.14 -15.32
C ALA A 112 -5.00 13.81 -16.69
N LEU A 113 -5.11 15.14 -16.72
CA LEU A 113 -5.13 15.92 -17.98
C LEU A 113 -3.84 15.73 -18.78
N SER A 114 -2.68 15.84 -18.13
CA SER A 114 -1.38 15.65 -18.77
C SER A 114 -1.21 14.25 -19.37
N TYR A 115 -1.67 13.22 -18.66
CA TYR A 115 -1.64 11.83 -19.15
C TYR A 115 -2.68 11.58 -20.26
N SER A 116 -3.82 12.28 -20.24
CA SER A 116 -4.82 12.22 -21.31
C SER A 116 -4.26 12.83 -22.61
N ASP A 117 -3.58 13.97 -22.53
CA ASP A 117 -2.88 14.56 -23.67
C ASP A 117 -1.80 13.63 -24.23
N LEU A 118 -1.06 12.95 -23.34
CA LEU A 118 -0.08 11.95 -23.74
C LEU A 118 -0.75 10.76 -24.44
N ALA A 119 -1.89 10.29 -23.95
CA ALA A 119 -2.67 9.21 -24.58
C ALA A 119 -3.15 9.57 -25.98
N VAL A 120 -3.66 10.81 -26.18
CA VAL A 120 -4.10 11.32 -27.49
C VAL A 120 -2.93 11.37 -28.50
N ARG A 121 -1.70 11.64 -28.03
CA ARG A 121 -0.48 11.59 -28.85
C ARG A 121 0.07 10.17 -29.07
N GLY A 122 -0.68 9.14 -28.72
CA GLY A 122 -0.32 7.74 -28.92
C GLY A 122 0.35 7.06 -27.72
N GLY A 123 0.48 7.76 -26.57
CA GLY A 123 1.07 7.23 -25.36
C GLY A 123 2.56 6.93 -25.49
N TRP A 124 3.02 5.93 -24.79
CA TRP A 124 4.41 5.46 -24.85
C TRP A 124 4.52 4.03 -25.40
N PRO A 125 5.69 3.71 -26.01
CA PRO A 125 5.96 2.38 -26.52
C PRO A 125 6.15 1.37 -25.39
N ALA A 126 5.77 0.11 -25.63
CA ALA A 126 6.11 -1.01 -24.79
C ALA A 126 7.57 -1.42 -25.02
N ILE A 127 8.26 -1.82 -23.96
CA ILE A 127 9.61 -2.37 -24.02
C ILE A 127 9.51 -3.90 -24.10
N PRO A 128 10.16 -4.58 -25.06
CA PRO A 128 10.11 -6.03 -25.18
C PRO A 128 10.57 -6.75 -23.91
N ALA A 129 9.94 -7.89 -23.60
CA ALA A 129 10.23 -8.64 -22.38
C ALA A 129 11.65 -9.25 -22.35
N ASP A 130 12.23 -9.49 -23.49
CA ASP A 130 13.57 -10.03 -23.69
C ASP A 130 14.66 -8.94 -23.79
N ALA A 131 14.27 -7.65 -23.72
CA ALA A 131 15.21 -6.52 -23.80
C ALA A 131 16.27 -6.61 -22.70
N LYS A 132 17.52 -6.43 -23.09
CA LYS A 132 18.69 -6.47 -22.22
C LYS A 132 19.31 -5.08 -22.13
N PHE A 133 19.64 -4.68 -20.90
CA PHE A 133 20.24 -3.38 -20.62
C PHE A 133 21.44 -3.56 -19.69
N ALA A 134 22.58 -2.97 -20.05
CA ALA A 134 23.80 -3.04 -19.25
C ALA A 134 24.54 -1.69 -19.29
N LEU A 135 24.95 -1.18 -18.13
CA LEU A 135 25.66 0.09 -18.01
C LEU A 135 26.93 0.09 -18.84
N GLY A 136 27.12 1.12 -19.65
CA GLY A 136 28.26 1.30 -20.55
C GLY A 136 28.20 0.51 -21.86
N VAL A 137 27.12 -0.24 -22.10
CA VAL A 137 26.93 -1.06 -23.31
C VAL A 137 25.83 -0.46 -24.19
N GLN A 138 26.07 -0.39 -25.50
CA GLN A 138 25.05 -0.01 -26.46
C GLN A 138 24.14 -1.19 -26.74
N GLY A 139 22.87 -1.08 -26.38
CA GLY A 139 21.84 -2.09 -26.57
C GLY A 139 20.85 -1.75 -27.68
N ALA A 140 20.24 -2.76 -28.27
CA ALA A 140 19.25 -2.58 -29.35
C ALA A 140 18.00 -1.80 -28.92
N TYR A 141 17.70 -1.73 -27.61
CA TYR A 141 16.51 -1.11 -27.06
C TYR A 141 16.79 0.13 -26.22
N ASP A 142 18.03 0.64 -26.20
CA ASP A 142 18.39 1.81 -25.38
C ASP A 142 17.62 3.07 -25.79
N ASP A 143 17.52 3.36 -27.10
CA ASP A 143 16.75 4.48 -27.60
C ASP A 143 15.25 4.35 -27.31
N LEU A 144 14.72 3.12 -27.33
CA LEU A 144 13.33 2.85 -26.95
C LEU A 144 13.09 3.16 -25.47
N LEU A 145 14.00 2.74 -24.62
CA LEU A 145 13.98 3.02 -23.17
C LEU A 145 14.11 4.52 -22.90
N ARG A 146 15.01 5.22 -23.60
CA ARG A 146 15.16 6.67 -23.52
C ARG A 146 13.86 7.37 -23.90
N LYS A 147 13.27 7.03 -25.05
CA LYS A 147 11.98 7.55 -25.49
C LYS A 147 10.89 7.31 -24.44
N ARG A 148 10.83 6.12 -23.84
CA ARG A 148 9.87 5.77 -22.80
C ARG A 148 10.02 6.67 -21.56
N LEU A 149 11.26 6.92 -21.11
CA LEU A 149 11.57 7.72 -19.93
C LEU A 149 11.41 9.23 -20.18
N ILE A 150 11.67 9.72 -21.41
CA ILE A 150 11.39 11.09 -21.81
C ILE A 150 9.88 11.36 -21.77
N LEU A 151 9.07 10.47 -22.36
CA LEU A 151 7.61 10.60 -22.38
C LEU A 151 6.98 10.58 -20.99
N SER A 152 7.62 9.94 -20.02
CA SER A 152 7.17 9.91 -18.63
C SER A 152 7.82 10.98 -17.73
N GLY A 153 8.68 11.84 -18.28
CA GLY A 153 9.32 12.93 -17.57
C GLY A 153 10.53 12.51 -16.69
N ASP A 154 10.99 11.27 -16.83
CA ASP A 154 12.12 10.77 -16.03
C ASP A 154 13.49 11.08 -16.67
N LEU A 155 13.53 11.38 -17.98
CA LEU A 155 14.74 11.73 -18.73
C LEU A 155 14.51 13.01 -19.53
N ALA A 156 15.51 13.87 -19.61
CA ALA A 156 15.45 15.11 -20.39
C ALA A 156 15.41 14.82 -21.90
N ALA A 157 14.68 15.67 -22.66
CA ALA A 157 14.42 15.44 -24.09
C ALA A 157 15.68 15.43 -24.96
N ASP A 158 16.73 16.16 -24.57
CA ASP A 158 18.02 16.24 -25.27
C ASP A 158 18.86 14.94 -25.14
N LYS A 159 18.43 13.97 -24.30
CA LYS A 159 19.06 12.68 -24.07
C LYS A 159 18.38 11.53 -24.83
N ALA A 160 17.88 11.78 -26.05
CA ALA A 160 17.00 10.83 -26.76
C ALA A 160 17.74 9.61 -27.35
N SER A 161 19.06 9.65 -27.50
CA SER A 161 19.84 8.56 -28.09
C SER A 161 21.13 8.29 -27.32
N GLY A 162 21.71 7.12 -27.54
CA GLY A 162 22.98 6.69 -26.94
C GLY A 162 22.88 5.39 -26.15
N ALA A 163 24.02 4.90 -25.68
CA ALA A 163 24.13 3.69 -24.88
C ALA A 163 23.41 3.81 -23.52
N PHE A 164 23.29 2.70 -22.81
CA PHE A 164 22.84 2.71 -21.43
C PHE A 164 23.93 3.32 -20.54
N ASP A 165 23.99 4.65 -20.51
CA ASP A 165 24.93 5.45 -19.73
C ASP A 165 24.42 5.77 -18.32
N GLN A 166 25.18 6.58 -17.58
CA GLN A 166 24.82 6.99 -16.21
C GLN A 166 23.55 7.85 -16.19
N ASP A 167 23.33 8.71 -17.19
CA ASP A 167 22.13 9.55 -17.29
C ASP A 167 20.88 8.68 -17.40
N LEU A 168 20.95 7.62 -18.22
CA LEU A 168 19.85 6.66 -18.38
C LEU A 168 19.65 5.81 -17.11
N ALA A 169 20.72 5.37 -16.46
CA ALA A 169 20.63 4.65 -15.18
C ALA A 169 19.98 5.52 -14.10
N ASP A 170 20.32 6.82 -14.03
CA ASP A 170 19.72 7.74 -13.07
C ASP A 170 18.26 8.07 -13.41
N ALA A 171 17.89 8.10 -14.69
CA ALA A 171 16.50 8.18 -15.11
C ALA A 171 15.69 6.93 -14.68
N VAL A 172 16.29 5.75 -14.82
CA VAL A 172 15.66 4.50 -14.31
C VAL A 172 15.51 4.54 -12.79
N LYS A 173 16.46 5.08 -12.03
CA LYS A 173 16.33 5.27 -10.57
C LYS A 173 15.17 6.20 -10.23
N ARG A 174 15.01 7.34 -10.93
CA ARG A 174 13.88 8.26 -10.73
C ARG A 174 12.55 7.57 -10.99
N PHE A 175 12.45 6.86 -12.13
CA PHE A 175 11.28 6.06 -12.45
C PHE A 175 10.97 5.03 -11.36
N GLN A 176 11.96 4.24 -10.93
CA GLN A 176 11.80 3.24 -9.87
C GLN A 176 11.30 3.86 -8.58
N ALA A 177 11.91 4.95 -8.13
CA ALA A 177 11.55 5.62 -6.88
C ALA A 177 10.07 6.07 -6.87
N ARG A 178 9.62 6.77 -7.93
CA ARG A 178 8.24 7.24 -8.01
C ARG A 178 7.21 6.13 -8.30
N HIS A 179 7.67 4.91 -8.64
CA HIS A 179 6.83 3.71 -8.75
C HIS A 179 6.91 2.78 -7.53
N GLY A 180 7.55 3.23 -6.44
CA GLY A 180 7.69 2.43 -5.22
C GLY A 180 8.63 1.23 -5.35
N LEU A 181 9.49 1.23 -6.36
CA LEU A 181 10.51 0.20 -6.58
C LEU A 181 11.84 0.64 -5.96
N ALA A 182 12.72 -0.33 -5.64
CA ALA A 182 14.07 -0.02 -5.20
C ALA A 182 14.85 0.75 -6.30
N PRO A 183 15.37 1.95 -6.02
CA PRO A 183 16.02 2.81 -7.02
C PRO A 183 17.43 2.34 -7.32
N THR A 184 17.57 1.19 -7.96
CA THR A 184 18.86 0.56 -8.30
C THR A 184 19.49 1.12 -9.58
N GLY A 185 18.69 1.72 -10.47
CA GLY A 185 19.12 2.12 -11.81
C GLY A 185 19.26 0.95 -12.79
N THR A 186 18.91 -0.27 -12.38
CA THR A 186 18.97 -1.45 -13.24
C THR A 186 17.56 -1.88 -13.66
N MET A 187 17.45 -2.40 -14.89
CA MET A 187 16.19 -2.89 -15.42
C MET A 187 15.89 -4.30 -14.86
N THR A 188 15.09 -4.34 -13.80
CA THR A 188 14.58 -5.61 -13.25
C THR A 188 13.27 -6.01 -13.92
N PRO A 189 12.81 -7.28 -13.81
CA PRO A 189 11.50 -7.67 -14.31
C PRO A 189 10.34 -6.82 -13.75
N ARG A 190 10.42 -6.42 -12.47
CA ARG A 190 9.44 -5.51 -11.85
C ARG A 190 9.49 -4.11 -12.45
N THR A 191 10.69 -3.59 -12.73
CA THR A 191 10.86 -2.28 -13.39
C THR A 191 10.27 -2.30 -14.79
N LEU A 192 10.56 -3.34 -15.56
CA LEU A 192 10.02 -3.54 -16.90
C LEU A 192 8.50 -3.65 -16.89
N ALA A 193 7.93 -4.43 -15.99
CA ALA A 193 6.48 -4.55 -15.83
C ALA A 193 5.83 -3.19 -15.51
N ALA A 194 6.42 -2.39 -14.62
CA ALA A 194 5.92 -1.06 -14.29
C ALA A 194 6.02 -0.08 -15.46
N MET A 195 7.07 -0.15 -16.29
CA MET A 195 7.24 0.66 -17.50
C MET A 195 6.22 0.31 -18.59
N ASN A 196 5.82 -0.96 -18.67
CA ASN A 196 4.88 -1.45 -19.67
C ASN A 196 3.40 -1.29 -19.29
N VAL A 197 3.09 -0.75 -18.11
CA VAL A 197 1.72 -0.33 -17.80
C VAL A 197 1.31 0.79 -18.76
N SER A 198 0.18 0.61 -19.47
CA SER A 198 -0.28 1.56 -20.48
C SER A 198 -0.64 2.93 -19.87
N VAL A 199 -0.60 3.96 -20.70
CA VAL A 199 -1.00 5.32 -20.27
C VAL A 199 -2.46 5.34 -19.84
N GLN A 200 -3.34 4.60 -20.52
CA GLN A 200 -4.76 4.47 -20.16
C GLN A 200 -4.93 3.91 -18.76
N LYS A 201 -4.19 2.84 -18.40
CA LYS A 201 -4.24 2.30 -17.06
C LYS A 201 -3.71 3.29 -16.00
N ARG A 202 -2.73 4.12 -16.34
CA ARG A 202 -2.25 5.20 -15.45
C ARG A 202 -3.28 6.30 -15.26
N ILE A 203 -4.03 6.66 -16.31
CA ILE A 203 -5.17 7.59 -16.20
C ILE A 203 -6.22 7.02 -15.26
N ARG A 204 -6.61 5.74 -15.40
CA ARG A 204 -7.56 5.07 -14.52
C ARG A 204 -7.12 5.10 -13.05
N GLN A 205 -5.83 4.90 -12.77
CA GLN A 205 -5.30 5.03 -11.41
C GLN A 205 -5.43 6.44 -10.85
N LEU A 206 -5.20 7.47 -11.68
CA LEU A 206 -5.39 8.87 -11.29
C LEU A 206 -6.87 9.19 -11.03
N GLU A 207 -7.77 8.75 -11.91
CA GLU A 207 -9.22 8.91 -11.76
C GLU A 207 -9.73 8.25 -10.48
N ALA A 208 -9.37 6.98 -10.23
CA ALA A 208 -9.78 6.27 -9.03
C ALA A 208 -9.23 6.93 -7.74
N SER A 209 -7.99 7.42 -7.78
CA SER A 209 -7.41 8.14 -6.66
C SER A 209 -8.12 9.48 -6.41
N LEU A 210 -8.49 10.20 -7.45
CA LEU A 210 -9.25 11.44 -7.35
C LEU A 210 -10.63 11.20 -6.76
N GLU A 211 -11.37 10.23 -7.28
CA GLU A 211 -12.70 9.84 -6.79
C GLU A 211 -12.69 9.54 -5.29
N ARG A 212 -11.67 8.81 -4.82
CA ARG A 212 -11.51 8.54 -3.37
C ARG A 212 -11.28 9.80 -2.56
N LEU A 213 -10.47 10.74 -3.04
CA LEU A 213 -10.20 11.99 -2.32
C LEU A 213 -11.40 12.92 -2.30
N GLU A 214 -12.18 13.00 -3.38
CA GLU A 214 -13.41 13.80 -3.43
C GLU A 214 -14.47 13.29 -2.43
N ASN A 215 -14.43 12.00 -2.09
CA ASN A 215 -15.28 11.38 -1.09
C ASN A 215 -14.64 11.27 0.30
N THR A 216 -13.41 11.79 0.48
CA THR A 216 -12.71 11.78 1.77
C THR A 216 -12.89 13.11 2.48
N ASN A 217 -13.55 13.09 3.64
CA ASN A 217 -13.64 14.26 4.51
C ASN A 217 -12.51 14.22 5.54
N PHE A 218 -11.44 14.99 5.32
CA PHE A 218 -10.31 15.08 6.22
C PHE A 218 -9.98 16.53 6.54
N SER A 219 -9.91 16.84 7.84
CA SER A 219 -9.51 18.16 8.32
C SER A 219 -8.01 18.15 8.61
N PHE A 220 -7.23 18.76 7.75
CA PHE A 220 -5.80 18.94 7.95
C PHE A 220 -5.53 19.82 9.16
N GLY A 221 -4.55 19.43 9.97
CA GLY A 221 -4.05 20.22 11.08
C GLY A 221 -2.60 20.61 10.85
N GLN A 222 -2.03 21.41 11.74
CA GLN A 222 -0.59 21.72 11.72
C GLN A 222 0.26 20.43 11.74
N ARG A 223 -0.23 19.40 12.44
CA ARG A 223 0.33 18.05 12.46
C ARG A 223 -0.76 17.04 12.10
N TYR A 224 -0.41 16.08 11.28
CA TYR A 224 -1.29 14.95 10.93
C TYR A 224 -0.49 13.74 10.51
N VAL A 225 -1.15 12.58 10.49
CA VAL A 225 -0.57 11.33 10.00
C VAL A 225 -1.33 10.89 8.75
N VAL A 226 -0.60 10.46 7.73
CA VAL A 226 -1.18 9.84 6.54
C VAL A 226 -0.65 8.41 6.43
N VAL A 227 -1.53 7.45 6.25
CA VAL A 227 -1.17 6.08 5.85
C VAL A 227 -1.67 5.86 4.43
N ASN A 228 -0.77 5.83 3.45
CA ASN A 228 -1.15 5.42 2.10
C ASN A 228 -1.00 3.90 1.96
N ILE A 229 -2.13 3.20 1.95
CA ILE A 229 -2.21 1.75 1.98
C ILE A 229 -1.46 1.10 0.81
N PRO A 230 -1.68 1.46 -0.48
CA PRO A 230 -0.94 0.88 -1.60
C PRO A 230 0.56 1.15 -1.57
N ALA A 231 0.98 2.23 -0.91
CA ALA A 231 2.39 2.56 -0.75
C ALA A 231 3.06 1.81 0.40
N ALA A 232 2.26 1.26 1.34
CA ALA A 232 2.73 0.65 2.58
C ALA A 232 3.69 1.57 3.37
N PHE A 233 3.32 2.87 3.45
CA PHE A 233 4.00 3.89 4.23
C PHE A 233 3.02 4.69 5.07
N ALA A 234 3.48 5.07 6.29
CA ALA A 234 2.89 6.13 7.10
C ALA A 234 3.80 7.35 7.08
N GLU A 235 3.21 8.53 7.03
CA GLU A 235 3.90 9.82 7.05
C GLU A 235 3.47 10.62 8.27
N ALA A 236 4.44 11.07 9.07
CA ALA A 236 4.24 12.12 10.06
C ALA A 236 4.47 13.46 9.36
N VAL A 237 3.43 14.25 9.23
CA VAL A 237 3.46 15.55 8.55
C VAL A 237 3.33 16.68 9.58
N GLU A 238 4.15 17.70 9.43
CA GLU A 238 4.12 18.90 10.25
C GLU A 238 4.41 20.12 9.39
N ASN A 239 3.52 21.12 9.43
CA ASN A 239 3.61 22.34 8.61
C ASN A 239 3.77 21.99 7.10
N ASP A 240 2.96 21.08 6.61
CA ASP A 240 2.96 20.60 5.22
C ASP A 240 4.27 19.96 4.74
N VAL A 241 5.11 19.53 5.68
CA VAL A 241 6.37 18.82 5.38
C VAL A 241 6.36 17.45 6.05
N VAL A 242 6.72 16.42 5.33
CA VAL A 242 6.96 15.09 5.89
C VAL A 242 8.21 15.15 6.76
N VAL A 243 8.02 15.09 8.07
CA VAL A 243 9.14 15.06 9.03
C VAL A 243 9.75 13.66 9.11
N ARG A 244 8.93 12.61 8.90
CA ARG A 244 9.39 11.22 8.83
C ARG A 244 8.40 10.33 8.07
N ARG A 245 8.92 9.38 7.29
CA ARG A 245 8.19 8.24 6.73
C ARG A 245 8.52 6.98 7.50
N TYR A 246 7.48 6.18 7.71
CA TYR A 246 7.57 4.88 8.37
C TYR A 246 7.11 3.82 7.40
N ARG A 247 7.87 2.74 7.25
CA ARG A 247 7.36 1.55 6.60
C ARG A 247 6.22 0.98 7.44
N VAL A 248 5.16 0.54 6.78
CA VAL A 248 4.07 -0.14 7.47
C VAL A 248 3.78 -1.48 6.82
N ILE A 249 3.23 -2.41 7.61
CA ILE A 249 2.62 -3.62 7.12
C ILE A 249 1.12 -3.42 7.29
N VAL A 250 0.40 -3.40 6.17
CA VAL A 250 -1.05 -3.21 6.11
C VAL A 250 -1.78 -4.53 5.85
N GLY A 251 -3.09 -4.51 5.79
CA GLY A 251 -3.93 -5.68 5.62
C GLY A 251 -3.60 -6.48 4.38
N LYS A 252 -3.69 -7.80 4.49
CA LYS A 252 -3.65 -8.72 3.34
C LYS A 252 -4.93 -8.59 2.49
N THR A 253 -4.92 -9.11 1.28
CA THR A 253 -6.02 -8.98 0.32
C THR A 253 -7.36 -9.50 0.88
N GLU A 254 -7.32 -10.59 1.67
CA GLU A 254 -8.51 -11.19 2.30
C GLU A 254 -8.96 -10.45 3.57
N LYS A 255 -8.13 -9.59 4.10
CA LYS A 255 -8.36 -8.77 5.30
C LYS A 255 -7.80 -7.36 5.07
N PRO A 256 -8.34 -6.61 4.11
CA PRO A 256 -7.78 -5.32 3.71
C PRO A 256 -7.84 -4.28 4.84
N SER A 257 -6.86 -3.41 4.87
CA SER A 257 -6.95 -2.19 5.68
C SER A 257 -8.03 -1.28 5.11
N PRO A 258 -8.96 -0.77 5.94
CA PRO A 258 -10.00 0.14 5.46
C PRO A 258 -9.44 1.54 5.19
N THR A 259 -10.06 2.26 4.28
CA THR A 259 -9.90 3.72 4.19
C THR A 259 -10.74 4.39 5.26
N LEU A 260 -10.16 5.34 5.99
CA LEU A 260 -10.85 6.04 7.07
C LEU A 260 -10.14 7.36 7.43
N THR A 261 -10.89 8.24 8.10
CA THR A 261 -10.32 9.38 8.82
C THR A 261 -10.66 9.25 10.29
N ALA A 262 -9.70 9.58 11.17
CA ALA A 262 -9.86 9.49 12.62
C ALA A 262 -8.98 10.51 13.33
N GLN A 263 -9.01 10.46 14.67
CA GLN A 263 -8.13 11.24 15.54
C GLN A 263 -7.29 10.26 16.37
N ILE A 264 -5.97 10.44 16.37
CA ILE A 264 -5.10 9.76 17.32
C ILE A 264 -5.32 10.44 18.69
N THR A 265 -5.66 9.63 19.68
CA THR A 265 -6.07 10.09 21.02
C THR A 265 -5.11 9.69 22.11
N GLY A 266 -4.27 8.68 21.89
CA GLY A 266 -3.37 8.14 22.90
C GLY A 266 -2.30 7.22 22.35
N VAL A 267 -1.35 6.90 23.21
CA VAL A 267 -0.29 5.91 22.99
C VAL A 267 -0.31 4.96 24.19
N VAL A 268 -0.31 3.67 23.92
CA VAL A 268 -0.21 2.63 24.95
C VAL A 268 1.15 1.97 24.85
N LEU A 269 1.90 2.01 25.94
CA LEU A 269 3.19 1.35 26.09
C LEU A 269 2.98 -0.01 26.79
N ASN A 270 3.72 -1.03 26.37
CA ASN A 270 3.55 -2.41 26.81
C ASN A 270 2.07 -2.86 26.78
N PRO A 271 1.40 -2.82 25.62
CA PRO A 271 -0.01 -3.16 25.52
C PRO A 271 -0.24 -4.65 25.75
N THR A 272 -1.37 -5.00 26.37
CA THR A 272 -1.98 -6.32 26.19
C THR A 272 -2.73 -6.36 24.88
N TRP A 273 -2.91 -7.53 24.30
CA TRP A 273 -3.69 -7.69 23.07
C TRP A 273 -4.96 -8.49 23.30
N THR A 274 -6.08 -7.81 23.29
CA THR A 274 -7.39 -8.45 23.21
C THR A 274 -7.60 -8.93 21.79
N VAL A 275 -7.64 -10.26 21.60
CA VAL A 275 -7.75 -10.89 20.29
C VAL A 275 -9.15 -10.64 19.73
N PRO A 276 -9.30 -10.07 18.52
CA PRO A 276 -10.62 -9.94 17.88
C PRO A 276 -11.34 -11.28 17.78
N SER A 277 -12.64 -11.29 18.01
CA SER A 277 -13.46 -12.52 18.01
C SER A 277 -13.35 -13.31 16.69
N SER A 278 -13.19 -12.61 15.56
CA SER A 278 -12.96 -13.23 14.25
C SER A 278 -11.65 -14.02 14.18
N ILE A 279 -10.57 -13.51 14.78
CA ILE A 279 -9.27 -14.20 14.87
C ILE A 279 -9.36 -15.34 15.90
N ALA A 280 -9.99 -15.10 17.05
CA ALA A 280 -10.22 -16.14 18.05
C ALA A 280 -10.97 -17.34 17.46
N LYS A 281 -12.05 -17.06 16.71
CA LYS A 281 -12.87 -18.09 16.05
C LYS A 281 -12.09 -18.87 14.97
N THR A 282 -11.30 -18.22 14.14
CA THR A 282 -10.67 -18.86 12.97
C THR A 282 -9.28 -19.39 13.28
N GLU A 283 -8.38 -18.52 13.73
CA GLU A 283 -6.94 -18.84 13.85
C GLU A 283 -6.62 -19.48 15.21
N ILE A 284 -7.04 -18.85 16.31
CA ILE A 284 -6.76 -19.40 17.64
C ILE A 284 -7.44 -20.76 17.80
N SER A 285 -8.71 -20.88 17.43
CA SER A 285 -9.43 -22.15 17.48
C SER A 285 -8.76 -23.23 16.63
N ALA A 286 -8.25 -22.88 15.44
CA ALA A 286 -7.52 -23.83 14.60
C ALA A 286 -6.20 -24.31 15.24
N HIS A 287 -5.50 -23.41 15.93
CA HIS A 287 -4.28 -23.74 16.66
C HIS A 287 -4.58 -24.61 17.88
N MET A 288 -5.60 -24.26 18.68
CA MET A 288 -5.99 -25.01 19.86
C MET A 288 -6.44 -26.45 19.58
N ARG A 289 -7.11 -26.66 18.43
CA ARG A 289 -7.46 -28.04 17.99
C ARG A 289 -6.24 -28.91 17.66
N LYS A 290 -5.13 -28.29 17.22
CA LYS A 290 -3.89 -28.99 16.87
C LYS A 290 -2.94 -29.13 18.04
N ASP A 291 -2.92 -28.13 18.89
CA ASP A 291 -1.99 -28.01 20.00
C ASP A 291 -2.69 -27.35 21.21
N PRO A 292 -3.20 -28.14 22.18
CA PRO A 292 -3.85 -27.59 23.38
C PRO A 292 -2.94 -26.71 24.24
N THR A 293 -1.62 -26.74 24.06
CA THR A 293 -0.66 -25.89 24.77
C THR A 293 -0.42 -24.53 24.09
N TYR A 294 -1.06 -24.30 22.96
CA TYR A 294 -0.82 -23.10 22.15
C TYR A 294 -0.99 -21.80 22.94
N LEU A 295 -2.10 -21.64 23.68
CA LEU A 295 -2.36 -20.41 24.44
C LEU A 295 -1.29 -20.18 25.52
N SER A 296 -0.94 -21.22 26.28
CA SER A 296 0.11 -21.12 27.29
C SER A 296 1.45 -20.70 26.70
N ARG A 297 1.85 -21.33 25.60
CA ARG A 297 3.09 -21.02 24.88
C ARG A 297 3.11 -19.62 24.29
N MET A 298 1.94 -19.11 23.88
CA MET A 298 1.75 -17.76 23.34
C MET A 298 1.45 -16.72 24.42
N HIS A 299 1.52 -17.08 25.72
CA HIS A 299 1.20 -16.20 26.84
C HIS A 299 -0.19 -15.58 26.72
N MET A 300 -1.17 -16.40 26.35
CA MET A 300 -2.57 -16.01 26.21
C MET A 300 -3.41 -16.63 27.30
N GLU A 301 -4.41 -15.90 27.74
CA GLU A 301 -5.44 -16.32 28.67
C GLU A 301 -6.83 -16.26 28.05
N VAL A 302 -7.76 -17.07 28.55
CA VAL A 302 -9.17 -17.03 28.17
C VAL A 302 -9.96 -16.40 29.30
N LEU A 303 -10.83 -15.45 28.97
CA LEU A 303 -11.59 -14.69 29.94
C LEU A 303 -13.09 -14.81 29.65
N ASP A 304 -13.89 -14.83 30.68
CA ASP A 304 -15.34 -14.74 30.59
C ASP A 304 -15.82 -13.30 30.31
N ALA A 305 -17.15 -13.09 30.29
CA ALA A 305 -17.73 -11.77 30.07
C ALA A 305 -17.47 -10.77 31.22
N HIS A 306 -16.92 -11.22 32.36
CA HIS A 306 -16.60 -10.39 33.51
C HIS A 306 -15.06 -10.24 33.70
N ASP A 307 -14.28 -10.57 32.67
CA ASP A 307 -12.81 -10.58 32.67
C ASP A 307 -12.18 -11.59 33.68
N ASN A 308 -12.92 -12.62 34.15
CA ASN A 308 -12.34 -13.66 34.97
C ASN A 308 -11.68 -14.73 34.11
N PRO A 309 -10.49 -15.23 34.48
CA PRO A 309 -9.84 -16.33 33.79
C PRO A 309 -10.70 -17.60 33.83
N ILE A 310 -10.83 -18.27 32.69
CA ILE A 310 -11.49 -19.59 32.57
C ILE A 310 -10.51 -20.61 31.99
N ASP A 311 -10.73 -21.88 32.34
CA ASP A 311 -9.90 -22.96 31.84
C ASP A 311 -10.05 -23.10 30.33
N PRO A 312 -8.97 -22.97 29.54
CA PRO A 312 -9.01 -23.17 28.11
C PRO A 312 -9.56 -24.53 27.65
N HIS A 313 -9.44 -25.56 28.49
CA HIS A 313 -9.98 -26.91 28.21
C HIS A 313 -11.51 -26.98 28.31
N SER A 314 -12.15 -26.04 29.02
CA SER A 314 -13.61 -25.94 29.10
C SER A 314 -14.27 -25.24 27.93
N VAL A 315 -13.48 -24.71 26.98
CA VAL A 315 -13.94 -23.89 25.86
C VAL A 315 -14.13 -24.72 24.58
N ASP A 316 -15.19 -24.46 23.85
CA ASP A 316 -15.41 -25.05 22.54
C ASP A 316 -14.54 -24.38 21.46
N TRP A 317 -13.47 -25.06 21.08
CA TRP A 317 -12.55 -24.62 20.00
C TRP A 317 -12.97 -25.12 18.62
N SER A 318 -14.18 -25.61 18.40
CA SER A 318 -14.64 -26.08 17.07
C SER A 318 -14.57 -24.98 16.00
N GLY A 319 -14.69 -23.72 16.41
CA GLY A 319 -14.71 -22.56 15.51
C GLY A 319 -16.05 -22.41 14.78
N THR A 320 -17.07 -23.20 15.12
CA THR A 320 -18.40 -23.16 14.49
C THR A 320 -19.25 -22.01 14.98
N HIS A 321 -19.10 -21.61 16.26
CA HIS A 321 -19.85 -20.56 16.89
C HIS A 321 -19.02 -19.31 17.13
N THR A 322 -19.70 -18.16 17.31
CA THR A 322 -19.04 -16.95 17.80
C THR A 322 -18.60 -17.20 19.25
N PRO A 323 -17.32 -16.95 19.58
CA PRO A 323 -16.86 -17.15 20.95
C PRO A 323 -17.65 -16.30 21.96
N ASN A 324 -18.08 -16.90 23.04
CA ASN A 324 -18.66 -16.23 24.21
C ASN A 324 -17.61 -15.92 25.28
N PHE A 325 -16.34 -15.95 24.89
CA PHE A 325 -15.16 -15.68 25.70
C PHE A 325 -14.24 -14.72 24.97
N THR A 326 -13.34 -14.11 25.71
CA THR A 326 -12.27 -13.25 25.20
C THR A 326 -10.93 -13.96 25.32
N VAL A 327 -10.10 -13.87 24.30
CA VAL A 327 -8.68 -14.28 24.38
C VAL A 327 -7.85 -13.00 24.52
N ARG A 328 -6.99 -12.95 25.56
CA ARG A 328 -6.08 -11.83 25.81
C ARG A 328 -4.64 -12.32 25.86
N GLN A 329 -3.77 -11.71 25.05
CA GLN A 329 -2.33 -11.93 25.12
C GLN A 329 -1.70 -10.94 26.09
N GLN A 330 -0.86 -11.41 26.96
CA GLN A 330 -0.12 -10.59 27.91
C GLN A 330 0.88 -9.69 27.18
N ASN A 331 1.29 -8.60 27.82
CA ASN A 331 2.36 -7.75 27.32
C ASN A 331 3.71 -8.47 27.42
N GLY A 332 4.65 -8.07 26.55
CA GLY A 332 5.98 -8.68 26.50
C GLY A 332 6.55 -8.68 25.07
N SER A 333 7.78 -9.16 24.93
CA SER A 333 8.47 -9.23 23.64
C SER A 333 7.81 -10.15 22.62
N PHE A 334 6.98 -11.08 23.09
CA PHE A 334 6.19 -12.04 22.31
C PHE A 334 4.86 -11.45 21.82
N ASN A 335 4.39 -10.33 22.39
CA ASN A 335 3.08 -9.76 22.09
C ASN A 335 2.98 -9.36 20.61
N ALA A 336 1.86 -9.71 19.97
CA ALA A 336 1.62 -9.42 18.56
C ALA A 336 1.58 -7.91 18.26
N LEU A 337 1.19 -7.09 19.25
CA LEU A 337 1.21 -5.62 19.14
C LEU A 337 2.58 -5.01 19.43
N GLY A 338 3.59 -5.84 19.77
CA GLY A 338 4.90 -5.35 20.21
C GLY A 338 4.82 -4.47 21.45
N ALA A 339 5.66 -3.44 21.53
CA ALA A 339 5.80 -2.60 22.71
C ALA A 339 4.93 -1.34 22.69
N VAL A 340 4.30 -0.99 21.57
CA VAL A 340 3.55 0.27 21.40
C VAL A 340 2.29 0.05 20.58
N LYS A 341 1.17 0.57 21.08
CA LYS A 341 -0.09 0.72 20.34
C LYS A 341 -0.45 2.21 20.28
N ILE A 342 -0.94 2.69 19.14
CA ILE A 342 -1.41 4.05 18.93
C ILE A 342 -2.91 4.00 18.77
N ASP A 343 -3.63 4.63 19.70
CA ASP A 343 -5.08 4.64 19.75
C ASP A 343 -5.66 5.70 18.82
N MET A 344 -6.58 5.25 17.96
CA MET A 344 -7.33 6.06 17.01
C MET A 344 -8.77 5.52 16.89
N PRO A 345 -9.67 5.83 17.82
CA PRO A 345 -11.01 5.28 17.85
C PRO A 345 -11.73 5.45 16.51
N ASN A 346 -12.28 4.36 15.96
CA ASN A 346 -12.98 4.31 14.68
C ASN A 346 -13.93 3.12 14.62
N SER A 347 -14.86 3.12 13.64
CA SER A 347 -15.88 2.06 13.46
C SER A 347 -15.34 0.71 12.99
N TYR A 348 -14.10 0.69 12.45
CA TYR A 348 -13.47 -0.55 11.95
C TYR A 348 -12.65 -1.27 13.00
N SER A 349 -12.48 -0.68 14.20
CA SER A 349 -11.64 -1.23 15.29
C SER A 349 -10.19 -1.50 14.86
N VAL A 350 -9.65 -0.72 13.93
CA VAL A 350 -8.25 -0.78 13.50
C VAL A 350 -7.41 0.29 14.20
N TYR A 351 -6.13 0.03 14.32
CA TYR A 351 -5.17 0.93 14.97
C TYR A 351 -3.76 0.75 14.37
N MET A 352 -2.83 1.61 14.76
CA MET A 352 -1.41 1.46 14.45
C MET A 352 -0.68 0.83 15.64
N HIS A 353 0.32 -0.02 15.40
CA HIS A 353 1.04 -0.69 16.48
C HIS A 353 2.44 -1.17 16.06
N ASP A 354 3.23 -1.54 17.04
CA ASP A 354 4.50 -2.26 16.88
C ASP A 354 4.26 -3.73 16.43
N THR A 355 5.30 -4.53 16.37
CA THR A 355 5.22 -5.96 16.10
C THR A 355 6.42 -6.69 16.69
N ASN A 356 6.22 -7.96 17.08
CA ASN A 356 7.30 -8.89 17.40
C ASN A 356 7.99 -9.46 16.13
N GLN A 357 7.41 -9.26 14.93
CA GLN A 357 7.91 -9.76 13.64
C GLN A 357 8.56 -8.64 12.82
N ARG A 358 9.62 -8.01 13.35
CA ARG A 358 10.25 -6.84 12.74
C ARG A 358 10.96 -7.13 11.42
N ASN A 359 11.37 -8.38 11.19
CA ASN A 359 11.97 -8.82 9.93
C ASN A 359 11.08 -8.57 8.72
N LEU A 360 9.75 -8.61 8.87
CA LEU A 360 8.80 -8.39 7.79
C LEU A 360 8.84 -6.96 7.22
N PHE A 361 9.39 -5.99 7.94
CA PHE A 361 9.58 -4.64 7.39
C PHE A 361 10.65 -4.58 6.29
N SER A 362 11.54 -5.59 6.21
CA SER A 362 12.54 -5.67 5.13
C SER A 362 11.97 -6.14 3.81
N ASP A 363 10.76 -6.71 3.82
CA ASP A 363 10.15 -7.24 2.62
C ASP A 363 9.63 -6.11 1.71
N ASP A 364 9.74 -6.31 0.40
CA ASP A 364 9.15 -5.40 -0.58
C ASP A 364 7.61 -5.49 -0.59
N TYR A 365 7.06 -6.67 -0.26
CA TYR A 365 5.62 -6.90 -0.11
C TYR A 365 5.24 -6.84 1.37
N ARG A 366 4.49 -5.82 1.77
CA ARG A 366 4.11 -5.56 3.16
C ARG A 366 2.59 -5.50 3.35
N PHE A 367 1.90 -6.51 2.83
CA PHE A 367 0.43 -6.68 2.91
C PHE A 367 0.13 -8.00 3.60
N ASP A 368 0.32 -8.05 4.94
CA ASP A 368 0.26 -9.28 5.73
C ASP A 368 -0.38 -9.09 7.11
N SER A 369 -1.10 -7.99 7.35
CA SER A 369 -1.86 -7.81 8.58
C SER A 369 -3.33 -8.21 8.42
N HIS A 370 -4.08 -8.14 9.52
CA HIS A 370 -5.54 -8.35 9.55
C HIS A 370 -6.33 -7.04 9.49
N GLY A 371 -5.76 -6.01 8.87
CA GLY A 371 -6.40 -4.71 8.71
C GLY A 371 -5.72 -3.58 9.50
N CYS A 372 -5.14 -3.84 10.67
CA CYS A 372 -4.33 -2.87 11.42
C CYS A 372 -3.02 -2.56 10.67
N SER A 373 -2.37 -1.44 11.00
CA SER A 373 -1.06 -1.08 10.45
C SER A 373 0.05 -1.32 11.48
N ARG A 374 0.93 -2.29 11.20
CA ARG A 374 2.19 -2.43 11.94
C ARG A 374 3.14 -1.36 11.46
N VAL A 375 3.76 -0.61 12.37
CA VAL A 375 4.60 0.56 12.04
C VAL A 375 6.04 0.29 12.43
N ASP A 376 6.95 0.40 11.45
CA ASP A 376 8.38 0.33 11.73
C ASP A 376 8.84 1.56 12.53
N ASN A 377 9.75 1.36 13.50
CA ASN A 377 10.21 2.45 14.37
C ASN A 377 9.07 3.23 15.06
N VAL A 378 7.99 2.56 15.43
CA VAL A 378 6.79 3.16 16.03
C VAL A 378 7.06 3.99 17.29
N ARG A 379 8.15 3.70 18.03
CA ARG A 379 8.55 4.48 19.21
C ARG A 379 8.93 5.94 18.84
N ASP A 380 9.51 6.15 17.64
CA ASP A 380 9.78 7.50 17.14
C ASP A 380 8.50 8.23 16.77
N LEU A 381 7.52 7.51 16.19
CA LEU A 381 6.20 8.05 15.92
C LEU A 381 5.49 8.41 17.23
N ALA A 382 5.55 7.54 18.25
CA ALA A 382 5.01 7.83 19.58
C ALA A 382 5.63 9.08 20.20
N ALA A 383 6.96 9.21 20.14
CA ALA A 383 7.65 10.40 20.65
C ALA A 383 7.24 11.69 19.91
N TRP A 384 7.07 11.62 18.58
CA TRP A 384 6.60 12.76 17.79
C TRP A 384 5.13 13.11 18.10
N LEU A 385 4.28 12.12 18.30
CA LEU A 385 2.88 12.33 18.70
C LEU A 385 2.78 13.01 20.06
N LEU A 386 3.61 12.59 21.03
CA LEU A 386 3.61 13.07 22.42
C LEU A 386 4.50 14.31 22.64
N LYS A 387 5.07 14.93 21.61
CA LYS A 387 6.06 16.01 21.76
C LYS A 387 5.54 17.25 22.52
N ASP A 388 4.23 17.45 22.56
CA ASP A 388 3.61 18.54 23.36
C ASP A 388 3.55 18.19 24.87
N GLN A 389 4.03 17.02 25.26
CA GLN A 389 4.10 16.51 26.63
C GLN A 389 5.58 16.23 26.97
N PRO A 390 6.34 17.19 27.51
CA PRO A 390 7.80 17.11 27.67
C PRO A 390 8.30 15.89 28.47
N LYS A 391 7.43 15.30 29.28
CA LYS A 391 7.70 14.05 30.02
C LYS A 391 7.99 12.89 29.07
N TRP A 392 7.40 12.85 27.87
CA TRP A 392 7.41 11.72 26.96
C TRP A 392 8.41 11.90 25.81
N THR A 393 9.68 12.13 26.15
CA THR A 393 10.76 12.05 25.17
C THR A 393 10.95 10.62 24.65
N ARG A 394 11.65 10.45 23.54
CA ARG A 394 11.98 9.10 23.05
C ARG A 394 12.70 8.25 24.11
N ALA A 395 13.64 8.82 24.86
CA ALA A 395 14.35 8.12 25.91
C ALA A 395 13.42 7.73 27.07
N ALA A 396 12.46 8.60 27.43
CA ALA A 396 11.48 8.30 28.47
C ALA A 396 10.53 7.16 28.04
N ILE A 397 10.11 7.15 26.77
CA ILE A 397 9.31 6.05 26.19
C ILE A 397 10.10 4.73 26.23
N ASP A 398 11.38 4.74 25.86
CA ASP A 398 12.21 3.54 25.89
C ASP A 398 12.43 3.04 27.34
N ALA A 399 12.60 3.95 28.29
CA ALA A 399 12.72 3.62 29.71
C ALA A 399 11.42 3.01 30.27
N GLU A 400 10.26 3.58 29.92
CA GLU A 400 8.95 3.03 30.35
C GLU A 400 8.70 1.65 29.74
N ILE A 401 9.01 1.47 28.46
CA ILE A 401 8.89 0.16 27.81
C ILE A 401 9.78 -0.89 28.52
N ALA A 402 10.98 -0.50 28.95
CA ALA A 402 11.90 -1.39 29.63
C ALA A 402 11.39 -1.86 31.03
N THR A 403 10.48 -1.12 31.65
CA THR A 403 9.85 -1.55 32.91
C THR A 403 8.95 -2.76 32.75
N GLY A 404 8.44 -3.02 31.53
CA GLY A 404 7.40 -4.01 31.26
C GLY A 404 6.02 -3.62 31.81
N GLN A 405 5.85 -2.45 32.43
CA GLN A 405 4.57 -2.02 32.96
C GLN A 405 3.65 -1.52 31.84
N HIS A 406 2.39 -1.92 31.88
CA HIS A 406 1.37 -1.38 31.00
C HIS A 406 1.11 0.08 31.34
N GLN A 407 1.24 0.97 30.35
CA GLN A 407 1.02 2.42 30.54
C GLN A 407 0.21 3.02 29.40
N GLU A 408 -0.95 3.57 29.72
CA GLU A 408 -1.73 4.37 28.80
C GLU A 408 -1.36 5.85 28.92
N VAL A 409 -1.10 6.49 27.79
CA VAL A 409 -0.74 7.91 27.72
C VAL A 409 -1.75 8.63 26.82
N ALA A 410 -2.69 9.34 27.44
CA ALA A 410 -3.61 10.19 26.69
C ALA A 410 -2.86 11.37 26.07
N MET A 411 -3.18 11.73 24.83
CA MET A 411 -2.56 12.87 24.17
C MET A 411 -3.18 14.19 24.64
N ALA A 412 -2.34 15.18 24.94
CA ALA A 412 -2.79 16.54 25.29
C ALA A 412 -3.48 17.22 24.09
N LYS A 413 -2.99 16.95 22.88
CA LYS A 413 -3.59 17.41 21.62
C LYS A 413 -3.77 16.20 20.70
N LYS A 414 -5.00 15.96 20.28
CA LYS A 414 -5.29 14.92 19.28
C LYS A 414 -4.62 15.28 17.95
N VAL A 415 -4.17 14.25 17.22
CA VAL A 415 -3.56 14.41 15.89
C VAL A 415 -4.45 13.72 14.85
N PRO A 416 -4.91 14.45 13.83
CA PRO A 416 -5.68 13.86 12.74
C PRO A 416 -4.89 12.75 12.04
N VAL A 417 -5.58 11.69 11.63
CA VAL A 417 -5.01 10.60 10.83
C VAL A 417 -5.95 10.23 9.70
N ALA A 418 -5.39 10.10 8.49
CA ALA A 418 -6.07 9.59 7.32
C ALA A 418 -5.41 8.29 6.85
N TRP A 419 -6.18 7.23 6.72
CA TRP A 419 -5.80 6.04 5.98
C TRP A 419 -6.44 6.14 4.60
N ILE A 420 -5.63 6.28 3.57
CA ILE A 420 -6.04 6.53 2.20
C ILE A 420 -5.58 5.39 1.28
N TYR A 421 -6.25 5.26 0.14
CA TYR A 421 -5.90 4.28 -0.88
C TYR A 421 -5.62 4.99 -2.20
N LEU A 422 -4.41 5.57 -2.33
CA LEU A 422 -3.98 6.26 -3.54
C LEU A 422 -2.99 5.39 -4.31
N THR A 423 -3.42 4.91 -5.47
CA THR A 423 -2.57 4.19 -6.42
C THR A 423 -1.83 5.13 -7.35
N ALA A 424 -2.28 6.39 -7.45
CA ALA A 424 -1.59 7.48 -8.14
C ALA A 424 -1.84 8.82 -7.46
N TRP A 425 -0.79 9.67 -7.37
CA TRP A 425 -0.89 11.04 -6.88
C TRP A 425 0.25 11.90 -7.44
N MET A 426 0.10 13.20 -7.40
CA MET A 426 1.16 14.14 -7.76
C MET A 426 1.55 14.99 -6.55
N THR A 427 2.84 15.08 -6.27
CA THR A 427 3.44 15.90 -5.22
C THR A 427 3.58 17.37 -5.67
N LYS A 428 3.88 18.30 -4.75
CA LYS A 428 4.00 19.74 -5.06
C LYS A 428 5.12 20.04 -6.06
N ASP A 429 6.17 19.22 -6.08
CA ASP A 429 7.26 19.28 -7.07
C ASP A 429 6.87 18.68 -8.45
N GLN A 430 5.58 18.44 -8.69
CA GLN A 430 5.00 17.88 -9.91
C GLN A 430 5.44 16.45 -10.24
N THR A 431 6.02 15.74 -9.31
CA THR A 431 6.37 14.32 -9.49
C THR A 431 5.13 13.44 -9.35
N ILE A 432 4.75 12.72 -10.42
CA ILE A 432 3.62 11.80 -10.40
C ILE A 432 4.09 10.45 -9.88
N GLN A 433 3.49 10.02 -8.80
CA GLN A 433 3.75 8.76 -8.11
C GLN A 433 2.73 7.69 -8.51
N PHE A 434 3.16 6.43 -8.60
CA PHE A 434 2.27 5.30 -8.84
C PHE A 434 2.57 4.13 -7.90
N ARG A 435 1.53 3.40 -7.52
CA ARG A 435 1.62 2.15 -6.76
C ARG A 435 0.73 1.10 -7.40
N ASN A 436 0.97 -0.15 -7.08
CA ASN A 436 0.08 -1.23 -7.51
C ASN A 436 -1.25 -1.13 -6.78
N ASP A 437 -2.34 -1.42 -7.49
CA ASP A 437 -3.67 -1.60 -6.91
C ASP A 437 -3.75 -3.01 -6.28
N VAL A 438 -3.20 -3.13 -5.05
CA VAL A 438 -2.99 -4.42 -4.38
C VAL A 438 -4.29 -5.10 -3.94
N TYR A 439 -5.38 -4.33 -3.80
CA TYR A 439 -6.71 -4.84 -3.44
C TYR A 439 -7.66 -4.89 -4.63
N ASN A 440 -7.19 -4.55 -5.85
CA ASN A 440 -7.99 -4.50 -7.08
C ASN A 440 -9.24 -3.60 -6.95
N GLN A 441 -9.09 -2.43 -6.32
CA GLN A 441 -10.21 -1.53 -6.03
C GLN A 441 -10.39 -0.40 -7.06
N ASP A 442 -9.43 -0.16 -7.95
CA ASP A 442 -9.49 0.98 -8.88
C ASP A 442 -10.59 0.79 -9.92
N GLU A 443 -10.58 -0.33 -10.62
CA GLU A 443 -11.59 -0.62 -11.65
C GLU A 443 -12.99 -0.77 -11.03
N GLN A 444 -13.12 -1.50 -9.92
CA GLN A 444 -14.40 -1.68 -9.22
C GLN A 444 -15.04 -0.35 -8.83
N LEU A 445 -14.24 0.60 -8.31
CA LEU A 445 -14.72 1.92 -7.95
C LEU A 445 -15.24 2.68 -9.18
N LEU A 446 -14.46 2.70 -10.27
CA LEU A 446 -14.81 3.46 -11.46
C LEU A 446 -16.00 2.87 -12.23
N GLU A 447 -16.16 1.54 -12.19
CA GLU A 447 -17.35 0.87 -12.73
C GLU A 447 -18.59 1.22 -11.91
N ALA A 448 -18.53 1.12 -10.59
CA ALA A 448 -19.64 1.49 -9.70
C ALA A 448 -20.06 2.96 -9.88
N THR A 449 -19.11 3.89 -9.98
CA THR A 449 -19.37 5.30 -10.21
C THR A 449 -20.03 5.55 -11.57
N ALA A 450 -19.61 4.82 -12.62
CA ALA A 450 -20.20 4.93 -13.95
C ALA A 450 -21.63 4.38 -13.98
N GLU A 451 -21.92 3.27 -13.31
CA GLU A 451 -23.27 2.68 -13.16
C GLU A 451 -24.20 3.62 -12.40
N GLU A 452 -23.75 4.22 -11.29
CA GLU A 452 -24.51 5.21 -10.54
C GLU A 452 -24.84 6.43 -11.41
N ALA A 453 -23.87 6.96 -12.16
CA ALA A 453 -24.08 8.08 -13.06
C ALA A 453 -25.09 7.74 -14.18
N ALA A 454 -25.01 6.54 -14.75
CA ALA A 454 -25.95 6.05 -15.77
C ALA A 454 -27.37 5.89 -15.20
N PHE A 455 -27.52 5.37 -13.99
CA PHE A 455 -28.82 5.24 -13.31
C PHE A 455 -29.48 6.61 -13.14
N PHE A 456 -28.77 7.61 -12.63
CA PHE A 456 -29.34 8.96 -12.45
C PHE A 456 -29.62 9.68 -13.77
N SER A 457 -28.85 9.44 -14.84
CA SER A 457 -29.12 10.01 -16.15
C SER A 457 -30.40 9.44 -16.77
N ASN A 458 -30.66 8.14 -16.58
CA ASN A 458 -31.84 7.45 -17.07
C ASN A 458 -33.09 7.82 -16.24
N ALA A 459 -32.95 7.98 -14.91
CA ALA A 459 -34.03 8.41 -14.04
C ALA A 459 -34.53 9.85 -14.34
N GLY A 460 -33.58 10.73 -14.82
CA GLY A 460 -33.93 12.09 -15.24
C GLY A 460 -34.67 12.18 -16.58
N ASN A 461 -34.67 11.12 -17.38
CA ASN A 461 -35.31 11.06 -18.71
C ASN A 461 -36.71 10.40 -18.69
N HIS A 462 -37.23 9.98 -17.56
CA HIS A 462 -38.65 9.58 -17.45
C HIS A 462 -39.50 10.86 -17.33
N PRO A 463 -40.36 11.18 -18.33
CA PRO A 463 -41.33 12.26 -18.19
C PRO A 463 -42.25 11.91 -17.03
N LEU A 464 -42.38 12.83 -16.07
CA LEU A 464 -43.48 12.84 -15.10
C LEU A 464 -44.79 12.91 -15.92
N THR A 465 -45.38 11.77 -16.21
CA THR A 465 -46.74 11.72 -16.69
C THR A 465 -47.62 12.24 -15.54
N ALA A 466 -47.99 13.49 -15.66
CA ALA A 466 -48.97 14.11 -14.82
C ALA A 466 -50.31 13.33 -14.99
N HIS A 467 -50.67 12.47 -14.07
CA HIS A 467 -52.03 12.11 -13.84
C HIS A 467 -52.69 13.21 -12.98
N MET A 468 -53.12 14.27 -13.68
CA MET A 468 -54.21 15.11 -13.24
C MET A 468 -55.40 14.78 -14.13
N ALA A 469 -56.50 14.40 -13.49
CA ALA A 469 -57.90 14.44 -13.89
C ALA A 469 -58.60 13.08 -13.72
N GLN A 470 -59.34 12.85 -12.70
CA GLN A 470 -60.82 13.07 -12.61
C GLN A 470 -61.25 12.79 -11.17
#